data_cc8d2890bf8a998e715550aa50117a81
#
_entry.id   cc8d2890bf8a998e715550aa50117a81
#
_cell.length_a   1.000
_cell.length_b   1.000
_cell.length_c   1.000
_cell.angle_alpha   90.00
_cell.angle_beta   90.00
_cell.angle_gamma   90.00
#
_symmetry.space_group_name_H-M   'P 1'
#
loop_
_entity.id
_entity.type
_entity.pdbx_description
1 polymer ?
#
loop_
_entity_poly.entity_id
_entity_poly.type
_entity_poly.pdbx_seq_one_letter_code
_entity_poly.pdbx_strand_id
1 'polypeptide(L)'
;GGVKLHELYDVKTDIPTFSVITDASVHDSQVMELIPYEKESFYIFDRAYMATEKLYIIEEAEAYFVVREKHKMSFEVIEDKEYNNPSSGIMADQIIRFKGHKTKKQYPKELRRVVFYDYDGNRTFVFYTNNFDVTAEQVALLYKYRWRVELFFKWLKQHLRIKEFYGTSENAVKIQIYAAIIAYCLVVI
;
A
#
# COMPACT_ATOMS: atom_id res chain seq x y z
N GLY A 1 -16.88 -0.41 20.69
CA GLY A 1 -16.29 -0.90 19.44
C GLY A 1 -15.80 0.26 18.60
N GLY A 2 -14.76 0.05 17.83
CA GLY A 2 -14.25 1.03 16.86
C GLY A 2 -14.45 0.53 15.45
N VAL A 3 -14.41 1.45 14.48
CA VAL A 3 -14.44 1.14 13.05
C VAL A 3 -13.15 1.56 12.40
N LYS A 4 -12.75 0.85 11.34
CA LYS A 4 -11.67 1.22 10.43
C LYS A 4 -12.25 1.55 9.06
N LEU A 5 -11.76 2.63 8.47
CA LEU A 5 -11.99 2.97 7.08
C LEU A 5 -10.75 2.58 6.28
N HIS A 6 -10.93 1.72 5.29
CA HIS A 6 -9.92 1.34 4.32
C HIS A 6 -10.24 2.00 2.98
N GLU A 7 -9.26 2.67 2.41
CA GLU A 7 -9.43 3.43 1.16
C GLU A 7 -8.41 3.01 0.12
N LEU A 8 -8.88 2.74 -1.08
CA LEU A 8 -8.06 2.78 -2.27
C LEU A 8 -8.16 4.17 -2.86
N TYR A 9 -7.02 4.86 -2.99
CA TYR A 9 -6.95 6.25 -3.38
C TYR A 9 -6.15 6.39 -4.67
N ASP A 10 -6.79 6.92 -5.71
CA ASP A 10 -6.10 7.19 -6.96
C ASP A 10 -5.24 8.46 -6.81
N VAL A 11 -3.93 8.26 -6.87
CA VAL A 11 -2.95 9.36 -6.73
C VAL A 11 -2.85 10.27 -7.94
N LYS A 12 -3.45 9.91 -9.08
CA LYS A 12 -3.48 10.77 -10.28
C LYS A 12 -4.62 11.76 -10.23
N THR A 13 -5.79 11.30 -9.78
CA THR A 13 -7.02 12.10 -9.74
C THR A 13 -7.30 12.70 -8.37
N ASP A 14 -6.57 12.27 -7.33
CA ASP A 14 -6.80 12.62 -5.92
C ASP A 14 -8.20 12.21 -5.41
N ILE A 15 -8.78 11.14 -5.98
CA ILE A 15 -10.12 10.64 -5.65
C ILE A 15 -10.03 9.25 -4.98
N PRO A 16 -10.75 8.99 -3.88
CA PRO A 16 -10.97 7.66 -3.36
C PRO A 16 -11.82 6.83 -4.35
N THR A 17 -11.33 5.66 -4.74
CA THR A 17 -11.96 4.81 -5.77
C THR A 17 -12.64 3.58 -5.20
N PHE A 18 -12.23 3.16 -3.99
CA PHE A 18 -12.80 2.01 -3.32
C PHE A 18 -12.70 2.18 -1.81
N SER A 19 -13.83 2.03 -1.11
CA SER A 19 -13.95 2.27 0.32
C SER A 19 -14.56 1.06 1.01
N VAL A 20 -13.94 0.58 2.09
CA VAL A 20 -14.48 -0.47 2.95
C VAL A 20 -14.41 -0.05 4.41
N ILE A 21 -15.55 -0.17 5.11
CA ILE A 21 -15.61 0.06 6.54
C ILE A 21 -15.68 -1.31 7.23
N THR A 22 -14.75 -1.55 8.15
CA THR A 22 -14.68 -2.79 8.94
C THR A 22 -14.72 -2.51 10.42
N ASP A 23 -14.98 -3.55 11.22
CA ASP A 23 -14.70 -3.50 12.65
C ASP A 23 -13.20 -3.26 12.91
N ALA A 24 -12.88 -2.56 13.99
CA ALA A 24 -11.50 -2.23 14.35
C ALA A 24 -10.61 -3.46 14.59
N SER A 25 -11.19 -4.62 14.90
CA SER A 25 -10.49 -5.89 15.10
C SER A 25 -10.01 -6.54 13.80
N VAL A 26 -10.61 -6.18 12.64
CA VAL A 26 -10.24 -6.74 11.34
C VAL A 26 -8.83 -6.32 10.96
N HIS A 27 -7.99 -7.28 10.59
CA HIS A 27 -6.62 -6.99 10.17
C HIS A 27 -6.60 -6.34 8.78
N ASP A 28 -5.78 -5.30 8.61
CA ASP A 28 -5.75 -4.47 7.39
C ASP A 28 -5.53 -5.30 6.12
N SER A 29 -4.68 -6.32 6.18
CA SER A 29 -4.41 -7.20 5.02
C SER A 29 -5.61 -8.03 4.56
N GLN A 30 -6.64 -8.22 5.38
CA GLN A 30 -7.85 -8.97 4.96
C GLN A 30 -8.66 -8.20 3.91
N VAL A 31 -8.59 -6.87 3.94
CA VAL A 31 -9.31 -6.03 2.97
C VAL A 31 -8.71 -6.11 1.56
N MET A 32 -7.46 -6.54 1.44
CA MET A 32 -6.79 -6.69 0.14
C MET A 32 -7.52 -7.68 -0.79
N GLU A 33 -8.24 -8.66 -0.26
CA GLU A 33 -9.03 -9.61 -1.07
C GLU A 33 -10.27 -8.97 -1.70
N LEU A 34 -10.73 -7.86 -1.16
CA LEU A 34 -11.92 -7.17 -1.63
C LEU A 34 -11.62 -6.13 -2.72
N ILE A 35 -10.34 -5.79 -2.92
CA ILE A 35 -9.93 -4.78 -3.90
C ILE A 35 -10.09 -5.36 -5.31
N PRO A 36 -10.82 -4.66 -6.22
CA PRO A 36 -10.91 -5.05 -7.62
C PRO A 36 -9.63 -4.65 -8.36
N TYR A 37 -8.61 -5.51 -8.33
CA TYR A 37 -7.33 -5.23 -8.97
C TYR A 37 -7.47 -5.15 -10.49
N GLU A 38 -6.97 -4.07 -11.07
CA GLU A 38 -6.95 -3.83 -12.51
C GLU A 38 -5.58 -4.20 -13.08
N LYS A 39 -5.59 -4.95 -14.18
CA LYS A 39 -4.38 -5.34 -14.90
C LYS A 39 -3.50 -4.11 -15.22
N GLU A 40 -2.18 -4.29 -15.10
CA GLU A 40 -1.16 -3.26 -15.37
C GLU A 40 -1.21 -2.02 -14.46
N SER A 41 -2.09 -2.02 -13.45
CA SER A 41 -2.16 -0.94 -12.46
C SER A 41 -1.21 -1.16 -11.30
N PHE A 42 -0.66 -0.08 -10.74
CA PHE A 42 0.21 -0.11 -9.57
C PHE A 42 -0.57 0.13 -8.28
N TYR A 43 -0.41 -0.75 -7.32
CA TYR A 43 -0.98 -0.66 -5.97
C TYR A 43 0.11 -0.47 -4.93
N ILE A 44 0.01 0.59 -4.12
CA ILE A 44 1.03 0.98 -3.16
C ILE A 44 0.50 0.74 -1.75
N PHE A 45 1.19 -0.08 -0.98
CA PHE A 45 0.74 -0.50 0.34
C PHE A 45 1.74 -0.15 1.44
N ASP A 46 1.19 0.24 2.59
CA ASP A 46 1.98 0.33 3.82
C ASP A 46 2.36 -1.08 4.32
N ARG A 47 3.33 -1.11 5.22
CA ARG A 47 3.81 -2.33 5.89
C ARG A 47 2.71 -3.14 6.60
N ALA A 48 1.60 -2.52 7.00
CA ALA A 48 0.46 -3.20 7.61
C ALA A 48 -0.20 -4.20 6.65
N TYR A 49 -0.09 -3.96 5.34
CA TYR A 49 -0.63 -4.80 4.28
C TYR A 49 0.37 -5.86 3.76
N MET A 50 1.55 -5.99 4.38
CA MET A 50 2.53 -6.99 3.99
C MET A 50 2.05 -8.40 4.37
N ALA A 51 1.40 -9.07 3.43
CA ALA A 51 0.92 -10.45 3.53
C ALA A 51 1.17 -11.17 2.20
N THR A 52 2.10 -12.11 2.18
CA THR A 52 2.61 -12.76 0.96
C THR A 52 1.50 -13.41 0.12
N GLU A 53 0.53 -14.05 0.76
CA GLU A 53 -0.63 -14.66 0.09
C GLU A 53 -1.53 -13.62 -0.59
N LYS A 54 -1.66 -12.42 -0.02
CA LYS A 54 -2.48 -11.33 -0.58
C LYS A 54 -1.75 -10.62 -1.72
N LEU A 55 -0.43 -10.50 -1.62
CA LEU A 55 0.39 -9.97 -2.71
C LEU A 55 0.36 -10.88 -3.93
N TYR A 56 0.20 -12.20 -3.73
CA TYR A 56 0.08 -13.14 -4.83
C TYR A 56 -1.24 -13.00 -5.61
N ILE A 57 -2.32 -12.57 -4.96
CA ILE A 57 -3.59 -12.23 -5.64
C ILE A 57 -3.39 -11.08 -6.64
N ILE A 58 -2.57 -10.08 -6.29
CA ILE A 58 -2.25 -8.97 -7.19
C ILE A 58 -1.45 -9.46 -8.39
N GLU A 59 -0.49 -10.35 -8.15
CA GLU A 59 0.30 -11.00 -9.19
C GLU A 59 -0.59 -11.80 -10.16
N GLU A 60 -1.57 -12.56 -9.65
CA GLU A 60 -2.51 -13.33 -10.47
C GLU A 60 -3.48 -12.45 -11.28
N ALA A 61 -3.77 -11.25 -10.77
CA ALA A 61 -4.55 -10.23 -11.47
C ALA A 61 -3.74 -9.49 -12.56
N GLU A 62 -2.48 -9.86 -12.79
CA GLU A 62 -1.57 -9.17 -13.70
C GLU A 62 -1.40 -7.68 -13.37
N ALA A 63 -1.54 -7.33 -12.10
CA ALA A 63 -1.32 -5.99 -11.55
C ALA A 63 0.02 -5.92 -10.83
N TYR A 64 0.48 -4.71 -10.55
CA TYR A 64 1.75 -4.46 -9.87
C TYR A 64 1.53 -3.91 -8.46
N PHE A 65 2.46 -4.20 -7.57
CA PHE A 65 2.45 -3.63 -6.24
C PHE A 65 3.82 -3.07 -5.83
N VAL A 66 3.78 -2.11 -4.92
CA VAL A 66 4.92 -1.70 -4.11
C VAL A 66 4.49 -1.75 -2.65
N VAL A 67 5.12 -2.59 -1.85
CA VAL A 67 4.82 -2.73 -0.42
C VAL A 67 6.08 -2.56 0.42
N ARG A 68 5.95 -1.88 1.55
CA ARG A 68 7.05 -1.73 2.50
C ARG A 68 7.18 -2.99 3.36
N GLU A 69 8.43 -3.42 3.59
CA GLU A 69 8.73 -4.52 4.49
C GLU A 69 8.22 -4.25 5.91
N LYS A 70 7.55 -5.25 6.50
CA LYS A 70 7.07 -5.21 7.89
C LYS A 70 8.07 -5.84 8.85
N HIS A 71 8.62 -7.00 8.46
CA HIS A 71 9.58 -7.79 9.21
C HIS A 71 10.63 -8.31 8.24
N LYS A 72 11.84 -8.49 8.74
CA LYS A 72 12.91 -9.11 7.95
C LYS A 72 12.47 -10.50 7.47
N MET A 73 12.33 -10.62 6.16
CA MET A 73 11.92 -11.86 5.50
C MET A 73 13.13 -12.74 5.21
N SER A 74 12.95 -14.07 5.24
CA SER A 74 13.96 -15.00 4.78
C SER A 74 13.85 -15.18 3.27
N PHE A 75 14.92 -14.85 2.55
CA PHE A 75 14.98 -14.94 1.08
C PHE A 75 16.36 -15.40 0.64
N GLU A 76 16.45 -15.82 -0.62
CA GLU A 76 17.70 -15.96 -1.37
C GLU A 76 17.73 -14.86 -2.42
N VAL A 77 18.92 -14.33 -2.65
CA VAL A 77 19.18 -13.41 -3.76
C VAL A 77 19.46 -14.26 -5.01
N ILE A 78 18.68 -14.03 -6.06
CA ILE A 78 18.84 -14.66 -7.36
C ILE A 78 19.78 -13.82 -8.23
N GLU A 79 19.60 -12.48 -8.16
CA GLU A 79 20.37 -11.53 -8.94
C GLU A 79 20.53 -10.22 -8.15
N ASP A 80 21.72 -9.65 -8.12
CA ASP A 80 21.98 -8.28 -7.72
C ASP A 80 22.00 -7.40 -8.97
N LYS A 81 21.02 -6.50 -9.08
CA LYS A 81 20.94 -5.57 -10.21
C LYS A 81 21.88 -4.38 -9.99
N GLU A 82 22.54 -3.96 -11.04
CA GLU A 82 23.34 -2.75 -11.00
C GLU A 82 22.43 -1.51 -10.92
N TYR A 83 22.81 -0.55 -10.10
CA TYR A 83 22.19 0.77 -10.01
C TYR A 83 23.29 1.85 -10.16
N ASN A 84 23.08 2.74 -11.12
CA ASN A 84 24.14 3.61 -11.63
C ASN A 84 24.21 5.00 -10.96
N ASN A 85 23.39 5.28 -9.95
CA ASN A 85 23.34 6.58 -9.30
C ASN A 85 23.54 6.49 -7.78
N PRO A 86 24.80 6.61 -7.29
CA PRO A 86 25.09 6.55 -5.85
C PRO A 86 24.36 7.62 -5.01
N SER A 87 24.01 8.76 -5.62
CA SER A 87 23.30 9.85 -4.92
C SER A 87 21.78 9.66 -4.88
N SER A 88 21.23 8.63 -5.52
CA SER A 88 19.79 8.36 -5.53
C SER A 88 19.23 7.88 -4.19
N GLY A 89 20.11 7.47 -3.27
CA GLY A 89 19.73 6.81 -2.03
C GLY A 89 19.44 5.30 -2.19
N ILE A 90 19.53 4.74 -3.39
CA ILE A 90 19.39 3.29 -3.60
C ILE A 90 20.62 2.59 -3.01
N MET A 91 20.39 1.66 -2.09
CA MET A 91 21.41 0.89 -1.40
C MET A 91 21.49 -0.56 -1.89
N ALA A 92 20.40 -1.09 -2.43
CA ALA A 92 20.36 -2.40 -3.08
C ALA A 92 19.16 -2.49 -4.02
N ASP A 93 19.32 -3.23 -5.10
CA ASP A 93 18.27 -3.60 -6.05
C ASP A 93 18.48 -5.08 -6.41
N GLN A 94 17.58 -5.95 -5.97
CA GLN A 94 17.80 -7.39 -5.97
C GLN A 94 16.58 -8.13 -6.49
N ILE A 95 16.79 -9.15 -7.31
CA ILE A 95 15.77 -10.17 -7.57
C ILE A 95 15.94 -11.24 -6.49
N ILE A 96 14.85 -11.57 -5.82
CA ILE A 96 14.85 -12.50 -4.70
C ILE A 96 13.77 -13.56 -4.83
N ARG A 97 13.93 -14.64 -4.08
CA ARG A 97 12.89 -15.66 -3.85
C ARG A 97 12.76 -15.92 -2.35
N PHE A 98 11.53 -15.98 -1.84
CA PHE A 98 11.33 -16.30 -0.42
C PHE A 98 11.75 -17.74 -0.11
N LYS A 99 12.46 -17.92 1.01
CA LYS A 99 12.96 -19.23 1.49
C LYS A 99 12.08 -19.87 2.56
N GLY A 100 11.36 -19.05 3.35
CA GLY A 100 10.51 -19.56 4.42
C GLY A 100 9.45 -20.52 3.86
N HIS A 101 9.28 -21.69 4.48
CA HIS A 101 8.36 -22.74 4.00
C HIS A 101 6.95 -22.19 3.70
N LYS A 102 6.40 -21.37 4.60
CA LYS A 102 5.09 -20.75 4.42
C LYS A 102 5.11 -19.69 3.32
N THR A 103 6.06 -18.76 3.38
CA THR A 103 6.13 -17.62 2.45
C THR A 103 6.43 -18.06 1.01
N LYS A 104 7.31 -19.05 0.82
CA LYS A 104 7.59 -19.66 -0.49
C LYS A 104 6.35 -20.31 -1.10
N LYS A 105 5.50 -20.94 -0.28
CA LYS A 105 4.24 -21.53 -0.76
C LYS A 105 3.20 -20.46 -1.11
N GLN A 106 3.13 -19.38 -0.34
CA GLN A 106 2.19 -18.28 -0.51
C GLN A 106 2.54 -17.37 -1.68
N TYR A 107 3.84 -17.18 -1.94
CA TYR A 107 4.36 -16.41 -3.08
C TYR A 107 5.50 -17.20 -3.74
N PRO A 108 5.21 -18.08 -4.70
CA PRO A 108 6.19 -19.00 -5.29
C PRO A 108 7.10 -18.35 -6.35
N LYS A 109 6.75 -17.18 -6.85
CA LYS A 109 7.48 -16.45 -7.88
C LYS A 109 8.63 -15.62 -7.30
N GLU A 110 9.46 -15.10 -8.17
CA GLU A 110 10.49 -14.11 -7.84
C GLU A 110 9.85 -12.76 -7.55
N LEU A 111 10.53 -11.99 -6.74
CA LEU A 111 10.19 -10.63 -6.36
C LEU A 111 11.41 -9.74 -6.50
N ARG A 112 11.18 -8.46 -6.69
CA ARG A 112 12.22 -7.46 -6.63
C ARG A 112 12.23 -6.82 -5.25
N ARG A 113 13.40 -6.73 -4.65
CA ARG A 113 13.66 -6.09 -3.36
C ARG A 113 14.51 -4.86 -3.59
N VAL A 114 14.01 -3.69 -3.24
CA VAL A 114 14.72 -2.42 -3.33
C VAL A 114 14.97 -1.88 -1.93
N VAL A 115 16.22 -1.54 -1.63
CA VAL A 115 16.61 -0.87 -0.39
C VAL A 115 16.92 0.59 -0.70
N PHE A 116 16.22 1.49 -0.04
CA PHE A 116 16.32 2.92 -0.27
C PHE A 116 16.60 3.67 1.04
N TYR A 117 17.60 4.54 1.03
CA TYR A 117 17.91 5.47 2.11
C TYR A 117 17.30 6.84 1.81
N ASP A 118 16.39 7.25 2.66
CA ASP A 118 15.75 8.57 2.63
C ASP A 118 16.62 9.55 3.42
N TYR A 119 17.36 10.40 2.72
CA TYR A 119 18.26 11.39 3.32
C TYR A 119 17.51 12.44 4.13
N ASP A 120 16.31 12.85 3.70
CA ASP A 120 15.50 13.87 4.38
C ASP A 120 14.95 13.33 5.71
N GLY A 121 14.52 12.08 5.72
CA GLY A 121 13.97 11.42 6.89
C GLY A 121 15.01 10.67 7.73
N ASN A 122 16.29 10.60 7.29
CA ASN A 122 17.38 9.83 7.91
C ASN A 122 16.95 8.39 8.27
N ARG A 123 16.41 7.68 7.30
CA ARG A 123 15.86 6.33 7.51
C ARG A 123 15.97 5.46 6.27
N THR A 124 16.08 4.16 6.50
CA THR A 124 16.11 3.17 5.43
C THR A 124 14.74 2.54 5.25
N PHE A 125 14.33 2.39 4.00
CA PHE A 125 13.16 1.64 3.58
C PHE A 125 13.59 0.40 2.81
N VAL A 126 12.81 -0.67 2.98
CA VAL A 126 12.89 -1.86 2.13
C VAL A 126 11.53 -2.05 1.47
N PHE A 127 11.53 -2.14 0.16
CA PHE A 127 10.33 -2.35 -0.65
C PHE A 127 10.40 -3.70 -1.35
N TYR A 128 9.23 -4.34 -1.48
CA TYR A 128 9.03 -5.47 -2.37
C TYR A 128 8.08 -5.06 -3.50
N THR A 129 8.36 -5.51 -4.71
CA THR A 129 7.52 -5.31 -5.89
C THR A 129 7.61 -6.50 -6.84
N ASN A 130 6.56 -6.74 -7.59
CA ASN A 130 6.55 -7.71 -8.70
C ASN A 130 6.81 -7.05 -10.07
N ASN A 131 7.10 -5.76 -10.10
CA ASN A 131 7.48 -5.10 -11.34
C ASN A 131 9.02 -5.04 -11.48
N PHE A 132 9.52 -5.56 -12.60
CA PHE A 132 10.95 -5.65 -12.89
C PHE A 132 11.43 -4.57 -13.89
N ASP A 133 10.50 -3.82 -14.50
CA ASP A 133 10.80 -2.89 -15.60
C ASP A 133 11.09 -1.47 -15.10
N VAL A 134 10.38 -1.00 -14.05
CA VAL A 134 10.63 0.33 -13.48
C VAL A 134 11.98 0.41 -12.77
N THR A 135 12.62 1.58 -12.73
CA THR A 135 13.88 1.74 -12.01
C THR A 135 13.71 1.64 -10.48
N ALA A 136 14.79 1.40 -9.75
CA ALA A 136 14.76 1.35 -8.28
C ALA A 136 14.32 2.70 -7.68
N GLU A 137 14.74 3.81 -8.30
CA GLU A 137 14.33 5.17 -7.93
C GLU A 137 12.82 5.37 -8.15
N GLN A 138 12.28 4.82 -9.24
CA GLN A 138 10.84 4.87 -9.51
C GLN A 138 10.04 4.08 -8.47
N VAL A 139 10.54 2.92 -8.01
CA VAL A 139 9.92 2.17 -6.91
C VAL A 139 9.85 3.02 -5.63
N ALA A 140 10.96 3.68 -5.27
CA ALA A 140 11.01 4.56 -4.11
C ALA A 140 10.08 5.78 -4.27
N LEU A 141 10.01 6.35 -5.47
CA LEU A 141 9.11 7.47 -5.80
C LEU A 141 7.63 7.06 -5.73
N LEU A 142 7.28 5.89 -6.28
CA LEU A 142 5.93 5.36 -6.19
C LEU A 142 5.50 5.23 -4.72
N TYR A 143 6.38 4.75 -3.84
CA TYR A 143 6.04 4.65 -2.42
C TYR A 143 5.81 6.02 -1.76
N LYS A 144 6.44 7.10 -2.22
CA LYS A 144 6.17 8.46 -1.71
C LYS A 144 4.72 8.88 -1.93
N TYR A 145 4.07 8.42 -3.01
CA TYR A 145 2.66 8.72 -3.27
C TYR A 145 1.70 8.17 -2.21
N ARG A 146 2.10 7.17 -1.43
CA ARG A 146 1.33 6.68 -0.28
C ARG A 146 0.96 7.81 0.70
N TRP A 147 1.78 8.87 0.79
CA TRP A 147 1.49 10.02 1.64
C TRP A 147 0.18 10.74 1.26
N ARG A 148 -0.26 10.65 0.02
CA ARG A 148 -1.50 11.30 -0.43
C ARG A 148 -2.73 10.77 0.29
N VAL A 149 -2.79 9.47 0.57
CA VAL A 149 -3.90 8.90 1.35
C VAL A 149 -3.91 9.41 2.80
N GLU A 150 -2.73 9.70 3.37
CA GLU A 150 -2.66 10.31 4.71
C GLU A 150 -3.18 11.76 4.68
N LEU A 151 -2.89 12.51 3.63
CA LEU A 151 -3.43 13.87 3.45
C LEU A 151 -4.96 13.84 3.28
N PHE A 152 -5.48 12.88 2.53
CA PHE A 152 -6.92 12.64 2.42
C PHE A 152 -7.56 12.41 3.80
N PHE A 153 -7.04 11.46 4.59
CA PHE A 153 -7.54 11.22 5.94
C PHE A 153 -7.41 12.42 6.88
N LYS A 154 -6.32 13.18 6.73
CA LYS A 154 -6.13 14.42 7.48
C LYS A 154 -7.22 15.44 7.14
N TRP A 155 -7.51 15.61 5.85
CA TRP A 155 -8.55 16.51 5.37
C TRP A 155 -9.93 16.09 5.92
N LEU A 156 -10.30 14.81 5.81
CA LEU A 156 -11.54 14.29 6.38
C LEU A 156 -11.68 14.61 7.87
N LYS A 157 -10.61 14.40 8.65
CA LYS A 157 -10.61 14.66 10.09
C LYS A 157 -10.71 16.14 10.45
N GLN A 158 -10.21 17.03 9.58
CA GLN A 158 -10.20 18.47 9.82
C GLN A 158 -11.51 19.15 9.42
N HIS A 159 -12.10 18.75 8.31
CA HIS A 159 -13.24 19.45 7.73
C HIS A 159 -14.59 18.78 8.01
N LEU A 160 -14.58 17.48 8.24
CA LEU A 160 -15.80 16.69 8.41
C LEU A 160 -15.73 15.99 9.75
N ARG A 161 -16.51 16.39 10.74
CA ARG A 161 -16.49 15.92 12.13
C ARG A 161 -16.62 14.38 12.30
N ILE A 162 -15.80 13.60 11.56
CA ILE A 162 -15.80 12.13 11.62
C ILE A 162 -15.17 11.54 12.88
N LYS A 163 -14.73 12.38 13.81
CA LYS A 163 -14.27 11.97 15.14
C LYS A 163 -15.39 11.77 16.13
N GLU A 164 -16.55 12.36 15.86
CA GLU A 164 -17.76 12.30 16.69
C GLU A 164 -18.91 11.87 15.78
N PHE A 165 -19.49 10.72 16.10
CA PHE A 165 -20.64 10.21 15.34
C PHE A 165 -21.93 10.73 15.95
N TYR A 166 -22.84 11.22 15.11
CA TYR A 166 -24.17 11.69 15.53
C TYR A 166 -25.10 10.55 15.95
N GLY A 167 -24.82 9.31 15.50
CA GLY A 167 -25.54 8.11 15.85
C GLY A 167 -24.61 6.98 16.23
N THR A 168 -25.10 6.07 17.07
CA THR A 168 -24.33 4.91 17.58
C THR A 168 -24.59 3.62 16.83
N SER A 169 -25.60 3.57 15.95
CA SER A 169 -25.86 2.39 15.13
C SER A 169 -24.82 2.26 14.01
N GLU A 170 -24.54 1.03 13.60
CA GLU A 170 -23.61 0.74 12.51
C GLU A 170 -23.97 1.51 11.23
N ASN A 171 -25.24 1.55 10.88
CA ASN A 171 -25.71 2.28 9.70
C ASN A 171 -25.50 3.79 9.82
N ALA A 172 -25.74 4.40 10.98
CA ALA A 172 -25.53 5.82 11.19
C ALA A 172 -24.04 6.18 11.03
N VAL A 173 -23.15 5.37 11.57
CA VAL A 173 -21.69 5.55 11.42
C VAL A 173 -21.27 5.43 9.96
N LYS A 174 -21.72 4.40 9.24
CA LYS A 174 -21.42 4.19 7.82
C LYS A 174 -21.94 5.34 6.96
N ILE A 175 -23.17 5.78 7.17
CA ILE A 175 -23.76 6.91 6.44
C ILE A 175 -22.91 8.18 6.63
N GLN A 176 -22.50 8.49 7.86
CA GLN A 176 -21.69 9.67 8.15
C GLN A 176 -20.32 9.60 7.44
N ILE A 177 -19.66 8.45 7.45
CA ILE A 177 -18.37 8.26 6.78
C ILE A 177 -18.52 8.39 5.27
N TYR A 178 -19.50 7.72 4.64
CA TYR A 178 -19.71 7.82 3.19
C TYR A 178 -20.15 9.23 2.76
N ALA A 179 -20.97 9.91 3.55
CA ALA A 179 -21.30 11.31 3.30
C ALA A 179 -20.06 12.22 3.32
N ALA A 180 -19.11 11.92 4.23
CA ALA A 180 -17.84 12.63 4.32
C ALA A 180 -16.97 12.40 3.06
N ILE A 181 -16.89 11.17 2.57
CA ILE A 181 -16.14 10.83 1.34
C ILE A 181 -16.78 11.52 0.12
N ILE A 182 -18.11 11.48 0.01
CA ILE A 182 -18.84 12.16 -1.07
C ILE A 182 -18.58 13.67 -1.04
N ALA A 183 -18.64 14.29 0.16
CA ALA A 183 -18.33 15.71 0.30
C ALA A 183 -16.91 16.07 -0.13
N TYR A 184 -15.93 15.21 0.21
CA TYR A 184 -14.56 15.36 -0.27
C TYR A 184 -14.51 15.31 -1.80
N CYS A 185 -15.10 14.31 -2.44
CA CYS A 185 -15.09 14.16 -3.89
C CYS A 185 -15.72 15.39 -4.58
N LEU A 186 -16.82 15.95 -4.04
CA LEU A 186 -17.47 17.14 -4.60
C LEU A 186 -16.63 18.42 -4.48
N VAL A 187 -15.66 18.45 -3.58
CA VAL A 187 -14.76 19.61 -3.41
C VAL A 187 -13.52 19.49 -4.31
N VAL A 188 -13.08 18.25 -4.60
CA VAL A 188 -11.83 17.99 -5.34
C VAL A 188 -12.06 17.94 -6.86
N ILE A 189 -13.28 17.58 -7.29
CA ILE A 189 -13.67 17.60 -8.72
C ILE A 189 -14.01 19.03 -9.16
#